data_3856d79a753410f1d700212c73a420a4
#
_entry.id   3856d79a753410f1d700212c73a420a4
#
_cell.length_a   1.000
_cell.length_b   1.000
_cell.length_c   1.000
_cell.angle_alpha   90.00
_cell.angle_beta   90.00
_cell.angle_gamma   90.00
#
_symmetry.space_group_name_H-M   'P 1'
#
loop_
_entity.id
_entity.type
_entity.pdbx_description
1 polymer ?
#
loop_
_entity_poly.entity_id
_entity_poly.type
_entity_poly.pdbx_seq_one_letter_code
_entity_poly.pdbx_strand_id
1 'polypeptide(L)'
;MLKTIVKKGSYHDSVVLMLLTNQISALEGVNKVSIMMATPANKDIYKQSGLATEELMEATANDMVVVADVEDDKLLDTIMEETEKFFQKQQTQENQSGDDIKRVKSWENAKKNLPDANLAVISIPGVYAALEIERALDEGLNAFVFSDNVSLEDEVRLKKKAHEKGLAVMGPDCGTGIIQGVPIAFTNSVAKGSIGIIGASGTGIQELTTIIDRLGEGVTNAIGTGGRDLSEEVGGITMLDMIEAMEEDDAVKVLIIISKPPAKAVRDRISGRLSSFKKPVITLFLGEKPEYHEENFYHAYTLDEAARLAVSLVRNEKIQEAKVPVSVGDYFKAEEEKTIKAYYSGGTLAGEAAMLIKDALDLKIPPEKAEGFMLKTGGHIVVDLGDDVYTQGKPHPMIDPEKRIECMKEAIDDPTTGVILFDVMLGYGSHEDMAGALIPTVLELKEKAEKEGRNIVFVSTDRKSTRLNSSHE
;
A
#
# COMPACT_ATOMS: atom_id res chain seq x y z
N MET A 1 2.49 11.64 33.99
CA MET A 1 2.24 13.09 33.75
C MET A 1 2.42 13.38 32.28
N LEU A 2 1.44 14.08 31.67
CA LEU A 2 1.52 14.45 30.25
C LEU A 2 2.51 15.60 30.06
N LYS A 3 3.48 15.42 29.16
CA LYS A 3 4.55 16.39 28.86
C LYS A 3 4.73 16.51 27.35
N THR A 4 5.13 17.71 26.92
CA THR A 4 5.32 18.02 25.51
C THR A 4 6.71 18.60 25.27
N ILE A 5 7.35 18.14 24.22
CA ILE A 5 8.61 18.68 23.70
C ILE A 5 8.38 19.10 22.27
N VAL A 6 8.68 20.36 21.94
CA VAL A 6 8.57 20.89 20.56
C VAL A 6 9.96 21.14 20.00
N LYS A 7 10.32 20.42 18.94
CA LYS A 7 11.52 20.67 18.13
C LYS A 7 11.17 21.55 16.94
N LYS A 8 11.43 22.84 17.05
CA LYS A 8 11.09 23.85 16.03
C LYS A 8 11.86 23.66 14.74
N GLY A 9 11.16 23.74 13.61
CA GLY A 9 11.75 23.64 12.27
C GLY A 9 12.41 22.30 11.97
N SER A 10 12.06 21.24 12.70
CA SER A 10 12.60 19.90 12.57
C SER A 10 11.59 19.01 11.83
N TYR A 11 11.62 19.06 10.50
CA TYR A 11 10.77 18.23 9.67
C TYR A 11 11.37 16.83 9.52
N HIS A 12 10.54 15.82 9.76
CA HIS A 12 10.89 14.41 9.56
C HIS A 12 9.71 13.68 8.88
N ASP A 13 10.03 12.63 8.14
CA ASP A 13 9.05 11.74 7.54
C ASP A 13 8.21 11.01 8.60
N SER A 14 6.94 10.78 8.31
CA SER A 14 6.00 10.16 9.25
C SER A 14 6.40 8.74 9.65
N VAL A 15 6.95 7.94 8.73
CA VAL A 15 7.43 6.58 9.00
C VAL A 15 8.60 6.62 9.99
N VAL A 16 9.53 7.56 9.80
CA VAL A 16 10.67 7.79 10.70
C VAL A 16 10.18 8.15 12.11
N LEU A 17 9.20 9.06 12.20
CA LEU A 17 8.63 9.46 13.49
C LEU A 17 7.85 8.32 14.16
N MET A 18 7.19 7.45 13.38
CA MET A 18 6.51 6.26 13.91
C MET A 18 7.50 5.23 14.46
N LEU A 19 8.60 4.97 13.75
CA LEU A 19 9.68 4.11 14.25
C LEU A 19 10.30 4.63 15.54
N LEU A 20 10.52 5.94 15.61
CA LEU A 20 10.97 6.61 16.83
C LEU A 20 9.94 6.48 17.96
N THR A 21 8.65 6.66 17.66
CA THR A 21 7.56 6.49 18.63
C THR A 21 7.59 5.09 19.23
N ASN A 22 7.73 4.05 18.41
CA ASN A 22 7.82 2.67 18.87
C ASN A 22 9.05 2.42 19.76
N GLN A 23 10.21 2.97 19.39
CA GLN A 23 11.42 2.86 20.22
C GLN A 23 11.23 3.54 21.59
N ILE A 24 10.66 4.73 21.63
CA ILE A 24 10.44 5.49 22.88
C ILE A 24 9.33 4.85 23.73
N SER A 25 8.31 4.27 23.11
CA SER A 25 7.21 3.59 23.85
C SER A 25 7.69 2.34 24.59
N ALA A 26 8.80 1.74 24.17
CA ALA A 26 9.40 0.58 24.82
C ALA A 26 10.24 0.93 26.07
N LEU A 27 10.44 2.20 26.38
CA LEU A 27 11.19 2.63 27.56
C LEU A 27 10.35 2.42 28.83
N GLU A 28 10.99 1.87 29.87
CA GLU A 28 10.37 1.66 31.17
C GLU A 28 9.93 3.01 31.80
N GLY A 29 8.68 3.10 32.26
CA GLY A 29 8.09 4.32 32.82
C GLY A 29 7.44 5.27 31.79
N VAL A 30 7.42 4.93 30.51
CA VAL A 30 6.62 5.61 29.47
C VAL A 30 5.29 4.91 29.33
N ASN A 31 4.21 5.55 29.83
CA ASN A 31 2.86 4.97 29.77
C ASN A 31 2.25 5.12 28.37
N LYS A 32 2.50 6.26 27.71
CA LYS A 32 2.02 6.58 26.38
C LYS A 32 2.91 7.65 25.75
N VAL A 33 3.23 7.50 24.49
CA VAL A 33 3.97 8.50 23.72
C VAL A 33 3.42 8.60 22.30
N SER A 34 3.49 9.79 21.74
CA SER A 34 3.20 10.04 20.34
C SER A 34 4.16 11.10 19.81
N ILE A 35 4.78 10.81 18.66
CA ILE A 35 5.76 11.71 18.01
C ILE A 35 5.31 11.94 16.58
N MET A 36 4.90 13.17 16.28
CA MET A 36 4.40 13.54 14.95
C MET A 36 4.79 14.99 14.62
N MET A 37 4.68 15.36 13.35
CA MET A 37 4.71 16.76 12.93
C MET A 37 3.45 17.47 13.41
N ALA A 38 3.53 18.73 13.84
CA ALA A 38 2.39 19.50 14.35
C ALA A 38 1.49 20.06 13.25
N THR A 39 1.17 19.25 12.23
CA THR A 39 0.21 19.62 11.19
C THR A 39 -1.21 19.74 11.77
N PRO A 40 -2.14 20.48 11.14
CA PRO A 40 -3.53 20.56 11.59
C PRO A 40 -4.17 19.19 11.78
N ALA A 41 -4.00 18.26 10.84
CA ALA A 41 -4.51 16.90 10.92
C ALA A 41 -3.95 16.14 12.12
N ASN A 42 -2.63 16.19 12.34
CA ASN A 42 -2.00 15.52 13.48
C ASN A 42 -2.41 16.14 14.82
N LYS A 43 -2.65 17.45 14.89
CA LYS A 43 -3.20 18.08 16.10
C LYS A 43 -4.59 17.56 16.45
N ASP A 44 -5.41 17.26 15.47
CA ASP A 44 -6.72 16.66 15.70
C ASP A 44 -6.60 15.22 16.20
N ILE A 45 -5.64 14.46 15.70
CA ILE A 45 -5.28 13.12 16.20
C ILE A 45 -4.86 13.19 17.69
N TYR A 46 -3.98 14.13 18.04
CA TYR A 46 -3.58 14.34 19.43
C TYR A 46 -4.76 14.67 20.36
N LYS A 47 -5.72 15.48 19.88
CA LYS A 47 -6.96 15.78 20.64
C LYS A 47 -7.80 14.52 20.88
N GLN A 48 -8.02 13.74 19.81
CA GLN A 48 -8.81 12.50 19.88
C GLN A 48 -8.17 11.44 20.79
N SER A 49 -6.84 11.36 20.81
CA SER A 49 -6.09 10.42 21.64
C SER A 49 -5.90 10.88 23.10
N GLY A 50 -6.39 12.09 23.47
CA GLY A 50 -6.23 12.65 24.79
C GLY A 50 -4.82 13.15 25.12
N LEU A 51 -4.00 13.40 24.08
CA LEU A 51 -2.62 13.87 24.19
C LEU A 51 -2.46 15.36 23.82
N ALA A 52 -3.54 16.13 23.73
CA ALA A 52 -3.48 17.54 23.40
C ALA A 52 -2.96 18.37 24.58
N THR A 53 -1.96 19.22 24.30
CA THR A 53 -1.38 20.19 25.25
C THR A 53 -1.37 21.58 24.63
N GLU A 54 -1.16 22.62 25.42
CA GLU A 54 -1.09 24.02 24.94
C GLU A 54 0.13 24.20 24.02
N GLU A 55 1.29 23.66 24.40
CA GLU A 55 2.52 23.76 23.63
C GLU A 55 2.39 23.09 22.26
N LEU A 56 1.72 21.95 22.19
CA LEU A 56 1.40 21.29 20.91
C LEU A 56 0.51 22.17 20.04
N MET A 57 -0.50 22.81 20.62
CA MET A 57 -1.43 23.63 19.85
C MET A 57 -0.80 24.93 19.31
N GLU A 58 0.27 25.43 19.95
CA GLU A 58 1.05 26.57 19.48
C GLU A 58 2.10 26.20 18.43
N ALA A 59 2.53 24.92 18.35
CA ALA A 59 3.52 24.46 17.39
C ALA A 59 3.04 24.62 15.94
N THR A 60 3.96 24.82 15.01
CA THR A 60 3.66 24.97 13.57
C THR A 60 3.78 23.65 12.83
N ALA A 61 3.23 23.55 11.63
CA ALA A 61 3.29 22.34 10.81
C ALA A 61 4.73 21.85 10.49
N ASN A 62 5.70 22.72 10.64
CA ASN A 62 7.13 22.42 10.44
C ASN A 62 7.84 21.95 11.71
N ASP A 63 7.14 21.88 12.83
CA ASP A 63 7.71 21.49 14.10
C ASP A 63 7.39 20.03 14.41
N MET A 64 8.39 19.27 14.84
CA MET A 64 8.20 17.95 15.40
C MET A 64 7.78 18.06 16.86
N VAL A 65 6.77 17.33 17.26
CA VAL A 65 6.27 17.34 18.64
C VAL A 65 6.30 15.94 19.22
N VAL A 66 6.88 15.83 20.41
CA VAL A 66 6.84 14.63 21.25
C VAL A 66 5.88 14.91 22.38
N VAL A 67 4.80 14.15 22.48
CA VAL A 67 3.88 14.20 23.64
C VAL A 67 3.96 12.85 24.33
N ALA A 68 4.35 12.86 25.60
CA ALA A 68 4.53 11.64 26.37
C ALA A 68 3.83 11.74 27.75
N ASP A 69 3.15 10.66 28.13
CA ASP A 69 2.72 10.43 29.51
C ASP A 69 3.76 9.57 30.21
N VAL A 70 4.49 10.20 31.13
CA VAL A 70 5.63 9.59 31.84
C VAL A 70 5.39 9.55 33.34
N GLU A 71 6.00 8.57 33.99
CA GLU A 71 5.92 8.41 35.46
C GLU A 71 6.79 9.43 36.20
N ASP A 72 7.97 9.76 35.67
CA ASP A 72 8.94 10.71 36.24
C ASP A 72 9.42 11.71 35.17
N ASP A 73 9.54 12.97 35.55
CA ASP A 73 10.04 14.06 34.68
C ASP A 73 11.47 13.80 34.18
N LYS A 74 12.29 13.02 34.87
CA LYS A 74 13.64 12.64 34.43
C LYS A 74 13.64 11.79 33.15
N LEU A 75 12.53 11.11 32.85
CA LEU A 75 12.38 10.36 31.62
C LEU A 75 12.34 11.27 30.38
N LEU A 76 12.00 12.54 30.53
CA LEU A 76 12.03 13.49 29.41
C LEU A 76 13.46 13.69 28.86
N ASP A 77 14.46 13.75 29.74
CA ASP A 77 15.86 13.87 29.31
C ASP A 77 16.28 12.59 28.56
N THR A 78 15.87 11.41 29.06
CA THR A 78 16.12 10.13 28.40
C THR A 78 15.42 10.05 27.05
N ILE A 79 14.17 10.48 26.96
CA ILE A 79 13.42 10.52 25.67
C ILE A 79 14.13 11.44 24.67
N MET A 80 14.64 12.59 25.12
CA MET A 80 15.39 13.50 24.28
C MET A 80 16.70 12.90 23.80
N GLU A 81 17.48 12.29 24.70
CA GLU A 81 18.73 11.63 24.34
C GLU A 81 18.50 10.48 23.34
N GLU A 82 17.52 9.63 23.56
CA GLU A 82 17.18 8.53 22.64
C GLU A 82 16.69 9.06 21.29
N THR A 83 15.89 10.13 21.29
CA THR A 83 15.47 10.81 20.07
C THR A 83 16.69 11.34 19.27
N GLU A 84 17.65 11.94 19.94
CA GLU A 84 18.88 12.45 19.27
C GLU A 84 19.76 11.31 18.78
N LYS A 85 19.94 10.27 19.56
CA LYS A 85 20.69 9.05 19.14
C LYS A 85 20.04 8.39 17.92
N PHE A 86 18.72 8.31 17.89
CA PHE A 86 17.98 7.75 16.76
C PHE A 86 18.26 8.53 15.48
N PHE A 87 18.14 9.86 15.49
CA PHE A 87 18.43 10.67 14.31
C PHE A 87 19.91 10.67 13.92
N GLN A 88 20.83 10.65 14.88
CA GLN A 88 22.27 10.52 14.60
C GLN A 88 22.59 9.17 13.92
N LYS A 89 21.96 8.09 14.38
CA LYS A 89 22.13 6.75 13.78
C LYS A 89 21.61 6.74 12.34
N GLN A 90 20.47 7.35 12.08
CA GLN A 90 19.93 7.49 10.73
C GLN A 90 20.85 8.30 9.81
N GLN A 91 21.32 9.46 10.26
CA GLN A 91 22.27 10.27 9.49
C GLN A 91 23.59 9.53 9.20
N THR A 92 24.05 8.69 10.14
CA THR A 92 25.26 7.89 9.95
C THR A 92 25.04 6.78 8.92
N GLN A 93 23.87 6.16 8.91
CA GLN A 93 23.49 5.16 7.91
C GLN A 93 23.32 5.77 6.52
N GLU A 94 22.70 6.95 6.40
CA GLU A 94 22.62 7.71 5.15
C GLU A 94 24.01 8.09 4.60
N ASN A 95 24.95 8.45 5.47
CA ASN A 95 26.31 8.80 5.06
C ASN A 95 27.19 7.59 4.70
N GLN A 96 26.82 6.37 5.13
CA GLN A 96 27.54 5.13 4.79
C GLN A 96 27.08 4.52 3.46
N SER A 97 25.95 4.95 2.90
CA SER A 97 25.46 4.49 1.59
C SER A 97 26.25 5.02 0.39
N GLY A 98 27.42 5.61 0.61
CA GLY A 98 28.51 5.76 -0.39
C GLY A 98 28.23 6.60 -1.64
N ASP A 99 27.04 7.11 -1.83
CA ASP A 99 26.71 8.01 -2.92
C ASP A 99 26.88 9.47 -2.47
N ASP A 100 27.69 10.22 -3.20
CA ASP A 100 27.88 11.65 -3.07
C ASP A 100 26.57 12.40 -3.47
N ILE A 101 25.48 12.16 -2.72
CA ILE A 101 24.19 12.79 -2.97
C ILE A 101 24.32 14.27 -2.65
N LYS A 102 24.40 15.05 -3.71
CA LYS A 102 24.55 16.49 -3.61
C LYS A 102 23.20 17.14 -3.27
N ARG A 103 23.03 17.49 -2.01
CA ARG A 103 21.82 18.21 -1.57
C ARG A 103 21.74 19.58 -2.24
N VAL A 104 20.66 19.83 -2.96
CA VAL A 104 20.38 21.09 -3.65
C VAL A 104 19.11 21.72 -3.07
N LYS A 105 18.98 23.05 -3.21
CA LYS A 105 17.85 23.82 -2.63
C LYS A 105 16.94 24.45 -3.69
N SER A 106 17.17 24.16 -4.96
CA SER A 106 16.32 24.66 -6.06
C SER A 106 16.32 23.70 -7.23
N TRP A 107 15.25 23.71 -8.00
CA TRP A 107 15.09 22.93 -9.23
C TRP A 107 16.16 23.24 -10.27
N GLU A 108 16.51 24.52 -10.43
CA GLU A 108 17.59 24.94 -11.32
C GLU A 108 18.93 24.29 -10.96
N ASN A 109 19.28 24.27 -9.65
CA ASN A 109 20.49 23.60 -9.20
C ASN A 109 20.40 22.08 -9.30
N ALA A 110 19.23 21.49 -9.09
CA ALA A 110 19.00 20.06 -9.29
C ALA A 110 19.29 19.68 -10.75
N LYS A 111 18.69 20.37 -11.71
CA LYS A 111 18.86 20.12 -13.14
C LYS A 111 20.29 20.41 -13.62
N LYS A 112 20.95 21.40 -13.05
CA LYS A 112 22.38 21.66 -13.34
C LYS A 112 23.31 20.54 -12.86
N ASN A 113 22.97 19.88 -11.75
CA ASN A 113 23.73 18.73 -11.24
C ASN A 113 23.38 17.41 -11.94
N LEU A 114 22.12 17.27 -12.40
CA LEU A 114 21.58 16.10 -13.09
C LEU A 114 20.86 16.55 -14.38
N PRO A 115 21.62 16.96 -15.42
CA PRO A 115 21.04 17.53 -16.65
C PRO A 115 20.17 16.53 -17.41
N ASP A 116 20.45 15.24 -17.29
CA ASP A 116 19.73 14.16 -17.95
C ASP A 116 18.52 13.63 -17.14
N ALA A 117 18.25 14.23 -15.98
CA ALA A 117 17.07 13.85 -15.19
C ALA A 117 15.78 14.08 -16.00
N ASN A 118 14.90 13.08 -15.97
CA ASN A 118 13.59 13.10 -16.65
C ASN A 118 12.43 12.75 -15.70
N LEU A 119 12.73 12.48 -14.42
CA LEU A 119 11.77 12.12 -13.38
C LEU A 119 12.08 12.87 -12.09
N ALA A 120 11.03 13.44 -11.50
CA ALA A 120 11.03 13.98 -10.14
C ALA A 120 10.23 13.05 -9.22
N VAL A 121 10.82 12.63 -8.11
CA VAL A 121 10.12 11.88 -7.06
C VAL A 121 9.75 12.86 -5.95
N ILE A 122 8.46 12.98 -5.66
CA ILE A 122 7.91 13.97 -4.73
C ILE A 122 7.26 13.25 -3.54
N SER A 123 7.85 13.46 -2.35
CA SER A 123 7.39 12.88 -1.08
C SER A 123 7.47 13.95 0.01
N ILE A 124 6.53 14.90 -0.06
CA ILE A 124 6.38 16.01 0.88
C ILE A 124 4.91 16.16 1.28
N PRO A 125 4.54 16.91 2.33
CA PRO A 125 3.14 17.11 2.69
C PRO A 125 2.32 17.62 1.50
N GLY A 126 1.15 17.00 1.26
CA GLY A 126 0.31 17.22 0.07
C GLY A 126 -0.03 18.68 -0.21
N VAL A 127 -0.18 19.49 0.84
CA VAL A 127 -0.45 20.93 0.72
C VAL A 127 0.66 21.71 0.00
N TYR A 128 1.88 21.17 -0.05
CA TYR A 128 3.02 21.76 -0.77
C TYR A 128 3.33 21.03 -2.09
N ALA A 129 2.81 19.80 -2.25
CA ALA A 129 3.16 18.93 -3.36
C ALA A 129 2.73 19.52 -4.71
N ALA A 130 1.54 20.12 -4.78
CA ALA A 130 1.02 20.69 -6.02
C ALA A 130 1.97 21.69 -6.66
N LEU A 131 2.58 22.58 -5.86
CA LEU A 131 3.54 23.56 -6.33
C LEU A 131 4.83 22.91 -6.86
N GLU A 132 5.32 21.89 -6.17
CA GLU A 132 6.56 21.20 -6.58
C GLU A 132 6.33 20.30 -7.81
N ILE A 133 5.13 19.69 -7.94
CA ILE A 133 4.75 18.97 -9.16
C ILE A 133 4.74 19.96 -10.36
N GLU A 134 4.11 21.11 -10.18
CA GLU A 134 4.05 22.11 -11.23
C GLU A 134 5.42 22.58 -11.70
N ARG A 135 6.33 22.84 -10.75
CA ARG A 135 7.73 23.22 -11.04
C ARG A 135 8.48 22.09 -11.77
N ALA A 136 8.30 20.84 -11.35
CA ALA A 136 8.91 19.69 -12.03
C ALA A 136 8.45 19.61 -13.49
N LEU A 137 7.14 19.76 -13.74
CA LEU A 137 6.59 19.79 -15.10
C LEU A 137 7.11 20.96 -15.93
N ASP A 138 7.33 22.13 -15.31
CA ASP A 138 7.90 23.30 -16.01
C ASP A 138 9.37 23.10 -16.38
N GLU A 139 10.12 22.32 -15.61
CA GLU A 139 11.46 21.89 -15.94
C GLU A 139 11.52 20.72 -16.93
N GLY A 140 10.37 20.23 -17.43
CA GLY A 140 10.28 19.13 -18.38
C GLY A 140 10.48 17.74 -17.75
N LEU A 141 10.19 17.59 -16.45
CA LEU A 141 10.30 16.34 -15.74
C LEU A 141 8.94 15.67 -15.59
N ASN A 142 8.88 14.35 -15.73
CA ASN A 142 7.76 13.56 -15.23
C ASN A 142 7.73 13.65 -13.70
N ALA A 143 6.58 13.48 -13.09
CA ALA A 143 6.44 13.49 -11.63
C ALA A 143 5.92 12.15 -11.11
N PHE A 144 6.67 11.53 -10.19
CA PHE A 144 6.21 10.42 -9.37
C PHE A 144 5.84 10.98 -8.00
N VAL A 145 4.54 11.01 -7.70
CA VAL A 145 3.99 11.72 -6.55
C VAL A 145 3.56 10.73 -5.48
N PHE A 146 4.46 10.47 -4.54
CA PHE A 146 4.20 9.67 -3.35
C PHE A 146 3.28 10.39 -2.37
N SER A 147 3.34 11.72 -2.35
CA SER A 147 2.53 12.57 -1.47
C SER A 147 1.03 12.29 -1.65
N ASP A 148 0.36 12.10 -0.55
CA ASP A 148 -1.10 12.06 -0.40
C ASP A 148 -1.68 13.47 -0.15
N ASN A 149 -2.99 13.57 0.08
CA ASN A 149 -3.67 14.82 0.47
C ASN A 149 -3.45 16.02 -0.48
N VAL A 150 -3.15 15.76 -1.75
CA VAL A 150 -3.23 16.77 -2.82
C VAL A 150 -4.70 16.98 -3.18
N SER A 151 -5.13 18.23 -3.38
CA SER A 151 -6.53 18.51 -3.74
C SER A 151 -6.92 17.87 -5.08
N LEU A 152 -8.19 17.48 -5.24
CA LEU A 152 -8.69 16.94 -6.50
C LEU A 152 -8.56 17.95 -7.65
N GLU A 153 -8.79 19.24 -7.36
CA GLU A 153 -8.65 20.32 -8.33
C GLU A 153 -7.21 20.43 -8.83
N ASP A 154 -6.22 20.38 -7.93
CA ASP A 154 -4.81 20.39 -8.30
C ASP A 154 -4.42 19.13 -9.08
N GLU A 155 -4.88 17.96 -8.68
CA GLU A 155 -4.61 16.72 -9.43
C GLU A 155 -5.09 16.83 -10.88
N VAL A 156 -6.34 17.24 -11.09
CA VAL A 156 -6.91 17.43 -12.44
C VAL A 156 -6.10 18.45 -13.24
N ARG A 157 -5.78 19.58 -12.63
CA ARG A 157 -5.02 20.66 -13.28
C ARG A 157 -3.62 20.21 -13.69
N LEU A 158 -2.92 19.51 -12.77
CA LEU A 158 -1.54 19.08 -12.99
C LEU A 158 -1.44 17.94 -14.01
N LYS A 159 -2.36 16.98 -13.98
CA LYS A 159 -2.41 15.91 -14.99
C LYS A 159 -2.73 16.45 -16.38
N LYS A 160 -3.64 17.41 -16.51
CA LYS A 160 -3.89 18.10 -17.78
C LYS A 160 -2.65 18.84 -18.29
N LYS A 161 -1.96 19.58 -17.41
CA LYS A 161 -0.72 20.28 -17.75
C LYS A 161 0.38 19.28 -18.19
N ALA A 162 0.49 18.13 -17.54
CA ALA A 162 1.43 17.09 -17.91
C ALA A 162 1.11 16.51 -19.29
N HIS A 163 -0.15 16.14 -19.53
CA HIS A 163 -0.63 15.66 -20.83
C HIS A 163 -0.31 16.64 -21.98
N GLU A 164 -0.63 17.92 -21.80
CA GLU A 164 -0.33 18.96 -22.80
C GLU A 164 1.16 19.11 -23.11
N LYS A 165 2.04 18.76 -22.15
CA LYS A 165 3.51 18.80 -22.31
C LYS A 165 4.10 17.47 -22.77
N GLY A 166 3.32 16.42 -22.96
CA GLY A 166 3.81 15.07 -23.24
C GLY A 166 4.56 14.46 -22.05
N LEU A 167 4.18 14.85 -20.83
CA LEU A 167 4.73 14.36 -19.57
C LEU A 167 3.66 13.59 -18.78
N ALA A 168 4.05 12.92 -17.70
CA ALA A 168 3.17 12.19 -16.84
C ALA A 168 3.25 12.64 -15.37
N VAL A 169 2.09 12.64 -14.70
CA VAL A 169 1.99 12.69 -13.24
C VAL A 169 1.48 11.35 -12.74
N MET A 170 2.36 10.56 -12.14
CA MET A 170 2.07 9.27 -11.51
C MET A 170 1.65 9.53 -10.05
N GLY A 171 0.39 9.35 -9.74
CA GLY A 171 -0.18 9.79 -8.48
C GLY A 171 -1.10 11.03 -8.64
N PRO A 172 -1.39 11.77 -7.56
CA PRO A 172 -0.95 11.65 -6.15
C PRO A 172 -1.31 10.31 -5.48
N ASP A 173 -0.75 10.09 -4.29
CA ASP A 173 -0.92 8.86 -3.53
C ASP A 173 -0.47 7.63 -4.36
N CYS A 174 0.70 7.75 -5.00
CA CYS A 174 1.33 6.69 -5.75
C CYS A 174 2.56 6.17 -5.00
N GLY A 175 2.40 5.04 -4.32
CA GLY A 175 3.49 4.42 -3.56
C GLY A 175 4.32 3.40 -4.33
N THR A 176 3.93 3.03 -5.56
CA THR A 176 4.51 1.89 -6.27
C THR A 176 4.73 2.19 -7.74
N GLY A 177 5.95 1.96 -8.21
CA GLY A 177 6.28 2.09 -9.63
C GLY A 177 7.56 1.36 -10.02
N ILE A 178 7.63 0.87 -11.24
CA ILE A 178 8.83 0.35 -11.91
C ILE A 178 8.96 1.08 -13.24
N ILE A 179 10.11 1.69 -13.48
CA ILE A 179 10.40 2.35 -14.75
C ILE A 179 11.65 1.72 -15.33
N GLN A 180 11.56 1.13 -16.53
CA GLN A 180 12.64 0.43 -17.22
C GLN A 180 13.34 -0.64 -16.33
N GLY A 181 12.57 -1.31 -15.48
CA GLY A 181 13.06 -2.31 -14.54
C GLY A 181 13.65 -1.73 -13.24
N VAL A 182 13.60 -0.41 -13.04
CA VAL A 182 14.07 0.24 -11.82
C VAL A 182 12.89 0.46 -10.86
N PRO A 183 12.89 -0.16 -9.67
CA PRO A 183 11.83 0.03 -8.69
C PRO A 183 11.91 1.41 -8.02
N ILE A 184 10.75 2.03 -7.79
CA ILE A 184 10.60 3.36 -7.18
C ILE A 184 9.67 3.25 -5.99
N ALA A 185 10.00 3.93 -4.88
CA ALA A 185 9.25 3.96 -3.63
C ALA A 185 8.99 2.56 -3.04
N PHE A 186 7.78 2.25 -2.59
CA PHE A 186 7.41 0.94 -2.02
C PHE A 186 7.15 -0.09 -3.11
N THR A 187 8.18 -0.46 -3.83
CA THR A 187 8.09 -1.36 -4.97
C THR A 187 8.98 -2.58 -4.79
N ASN A 188 8.48 -3.71 -5.24
CA ASN A 188 9.20 -4.97 -5.21
C ASN A 188 10.43 -4.92 -6.12
N SER A 189 11.53 -5.50 -5.67
CA SER A 189 12.69 -5.77 -6.53
C SER A 189 12.46 -7.09 -7.26
N VAL A 190 12.03 -7.00 -8.51
CA VAL A 190 11.71 -8.14 -9.37
C VAL A 190 12.57 -8.14 -10.62
N ALA A 191 12.59 -9.26 -11.34
CA ALA A 191 13.32 -9.35 -12.60
C ALA A 191 12.78 -8.34 -13.64
N LYS A 192 13.69 -7.71 -14.38
CA LYS A 192 13.31 -6.94 -15.57
C LYS A 192 12.88 -7.92 -16.67
N GLY A 193 11.75 -7.66 -17.31
CA GLY A 193 11.20 -8.51 -18.36
C GLY A 193 10.42 -7.71 -19.39
N SER A 194 9.36 -8.31 -19.90
CA SER A 194 8.59 -7.75 -21.01
C SER A 194 7.10 -7.49 -20.70
N ILE A 195 6.72 -7.56 -19.43
CA ILE A 195 5.35 -7.26 -19.01
C ILE A 195 5.29 -5.81 -18.55
N GLY A 196 4.33 -5.05 -19.09
CA GLY A 196 3.96 -3.72 -18.62
C GLY A 196 2.74 -3.80 -17.71
N ILE A 197 2.68 -2.97 -16.69
CA ILE A 197 1.53 -2.88 -15.77
C ILE A 197 1.16 -1.40 -15.62
N ILE A 198 -0.12 -1.06 -15.73
CA ILE A 198 -0.65 0.25 -15.36
C ILE A 198 -1.75 0.03 -14.33
N GLY A 199 -1.69 0.75 -13.21
CA GLY A 199 -2.66 0.51 -12.14
C GLY A 199 -2.98 1.71 -11.27
N ALA A 200 -4.24 1.78 -10.87
CA ALA A 200 -4.72 2.68 -9.82
C ALA A 200 -4.73 1.97 -8.44
N SER A 201 -3.94 0.90 -8.29
CA SER A 201 -3.80 0.11 -7.07
C SER A 201 -2.33 -0.25 -6.85
N GLY A 202 -1.67 0.42 -5.92
CA GLY A 202 -0.27 0.16 -5.58
C GLY A 202 -0.05 -1.27 -5.09
N THR A 203 -0.86 -1.73 -4.15
CA THR A 203 -0.77 -3.10 -3.61
C THR A 203 -1.12 -4.17 -4.64
N GLY A 204 -2.01 -3.88 -5.59
CA GLY A 204 -2.30 -4.77 -6.73
C GLY A 204 -1.11 -4.88 -7.68
N ILE A 205 -0.42 -3.78 -7.97
CA ILE A 205 0.83 -3.79 -8.75
C ILE A 205 1.90 -4.62 -8.03
N GLN A 206 2.08 -4.45 -6.72
CA GLN A 206 3.04 -5.21 -5.94
C GLN A 206 2.78 -6.72 -6.03
N GLU A 207 1.54 -7.15 -5.86
CA GLU A 207 1.19 -8.56 -5.91
C GLU A 207 1.38 -9.13 -7.31
N LEU A 208 0.90 -8.44 -8.35
CA LEU A 208 1.12 -8.86 -9.75
C LEU A 208 2.60 -9.02 -10.06
N THR A 209 3.44 -8.05 -9.69
CA THR A 209 4.89 -8.11 -9.95
C THR A 209 5.54 -9.29 -9.23
N THR A 210 5.10 -9.59 -8.01
CA THR A 210 5.58 -10.72 -7.22
C THR A 210 5.20 -12.06 -7.85
N ILE A 211 3.93 -12.22 -8.25
CA ILE A 211 3.47 -13.46 -8.91
C ILE A 211 4.20 -13.67 -10.23
N ILE A 212 4.35 -12.63 -11.05
CA ILE A 212 5.07 -12.67 -12.32
C ILE A 212 6.53 -13.13 -12.12
N ASP A 213 7.23 -12.55 -11.12
CA ASP A 213 8.62 -12.92 -10.79
C ASP A 213 8.73 -14.38 -10.31
N ARG A 214 7.79 -14.84 -9.46
CA ARG A 214 7.71 -16.24 -9.01
C ARG A 214 7.45 -17.21 -10.16
N LEU A 215 6.74 -16.79 -11.18
CA LEU A 215 6.52 -17.57 -12.41
C LEU A 215 7.72 -17.54 -13.36
N GLY A 216 8.79 -16.84 -13.01
CA GLY A 216 10.04 -16.78 -13.78
C GLY A 216 9.99 -15.82 -14.95
N GLU A 217 9.09 -14.86 -14.95
CA GLU A 217 9.03 -13.73 -15.87
C GLU A 217 9.40 -12.41 -15.16
N GLY A 218 9.44 -11.31 -15.93
CA GLY A 218 9.81 -10.02 -15.38
C GLY A 218 8.93 -8.89 -15.88
N VAL A 219 9.08 -7.76 -15.19
CA VAL A 219 8.34 -6.52 -15.45
C VAL A 219 9.30 -5.44 -15.94
N THR A 220 8.96 -4.79 -17.06
CA THR A 220 9.74 -3.66 -17.56
C THR A 220 9.24 -2.34 -16.97
N ASN A 221 7.94 -2.11 -17.03
CA ASN A 221 7.33 -0.91 -16.48
C ASN A 221 6.10 -1.28 -15.65
N ALA A 222 5.96 -0.68 -14.46
CA ALA A 222 4.75 -0.71 -13.67
C ALA A 222 4.43 0.71 -13.21
N ILE A 223 3.35 1.27 -13.71
CA ILE A 223 2.99 2.67 -13.52
C ILE A 223 1.78 2.78 -12.61
N GLY A 224 1.98 3.38 -11.44
CA GLY A 224 0.89 3.76 -10.56
C GLY A 224 0.28 5.09 -10.99
N THR A 225 -1.03 5.11 -11.22
CA THR A 225 -1.73 6.33 -11.70
C THR A 225 -2.31 7.18 -10.57
N GLY A 226 -2.31 6.65 -9.34
CA GLY A 226 -3.03 7.22 -8.21
C GLY A 226 -4.48 6.74 -8.13
N GLY A 227 -5.01 6.65 -6.91
CA GLY A 227 -6.31 6.02 -6.63
C GLY A 227 -7.51 6.75 -7.26
N ARG A 228 -7.37 8.04 -7.56
CA ARG A 228 -8.45 8.88 -8.12
C ARG A 228 -8.39 9.07 -9.63
N ASP A 229 -7.33 8.57 -10.29
CA ASP A 229 -7.14 8.79 -11.73
C ASP A 229 -8.36 8.37 -12.55
N LEU A 230 -8.99 7.25 -12.19
CA LEU A 230 -10.13 6.69 -12.91
C LEU A 230 -11.50 7.21 -12.44
N SER A 231 -11.53 8.27 -11.63
CA SER A 231 -12.76 9.01 -11.31
C SER A 231 -13.27 9.80 -12.52
N GLU A 232 -14.53 10.22 -12.46
CA GLU A 232 -15.13 11.04 -13.53
C GLU A 232 -14.43 12.39 -13.66
N GLU A 233 -14.02 12.98 -12.54
CA GLU A 233 -13.40 14.31 -12.47
C GLU A 233 -12.00 14.31 -13.09
N VAL A 234 -11.16 13.32 -12.76
CA VAL A 234 -9.80 13.19 -13.30
C VAL A 234 -9.83 12.62 -14.71
N GLY A 235 -10.70 11.67 -14.94
CA GLY A 235 -11.00 11.18 -16.28
C GLY A 235 -10.00 10.20 -16.86
N GLY A 236 -9.11 9.59 -16.07
CA GLY A 236 -8.14 8.58 -16.53
C GLY A 236 -7.02 9.15 -17.39
N ILE A 237 -6.63 10.39 -17.14
CA ILE A 237 -5.60 11.08 -17.96
C ILE A 237 -4.30 10.27 -17.96
N THR A 238 -3.75 9.98 -16.77
CA THR A 238 -2.49 9.25 -16.66
C THR A 238 -2.62 7.83 -17.22
N MET A 239 -3.74 7.14 -16.95
CA MET A 239 -3.99 5.81 -17.50
C MET A 239 -3.95 5.80 -19.03
N LEU A 240 -4.64 6.74 -19.69
CA LEU A 240 -4.69 6.81 -21.14
C LEU A 240 -3.33 7.15 -21.76
N ASP A 241 -2.61 8.12 -21.19
CA ASP A 241 -1.28 8.49 -21.66
C ASP A 241 -0.30 7.32 -21.52
N MET A 242 -0.39 6.57 -20.43
CA MET A 242 0.48 5.41 -20.20
C MET A 242 0.10 4.21 -21.09
N ILE A 243 -1.16 4.03 -21.46
CA ILE A 243 -1.55 3.03 -22.46
C ILE A 243 -0.87 3.33 -23.80
N GLU A 244 -0.83 4.59 -24.22
CA GLU A 244 -0.13 5.01 -25.44
C GLU A 244 1.37 4.76 -25.34
N ALA A 245 2.00 5.18 -24.25
CA ALA A 245 3.42 4.96 -24.02
C ALA A 245 3.80 3.47 -24.00
N MET A 246 2.97 2.59 -23.40
CA MET A 246 3.20 1.15 -23.36
C MET A 246 3.01 0.49 -24.74
N GLU A 247 2.16 1.06 -25.60
CA GLU A 247 2.00 0.56 -26.97
C GLU A 247 3.25 0.83 -27.80
N GLU A 248 3.87 2.00 -27.61
CA GLU A 248 5.06 2.43 -28.34
C GLU A 248 6.37 1.79 -27.81
N ASP A 249 6.38 1.34 -26.54
CA ASP A 249 7.57 0.74 -25.93
C ASP A 249 7.76 -0.71 -26.43
N ASP A 250 8.74 -0.94 -27.29
CA ASP A 250 9.07 -2.27 -27.84
C ASP A 250 9.47 -3.30 -26.76
N ALA A 251 9.88 -2.84 -25.57
CA ALA A 251 10.19 -3.71 -24.46
C ALA A 251 8.93 -4.31 -23.83
N VAL A 252 7.77 -3.69 -23.99
CA VAL A 252 6.47 -4.19 -23.51
C VAL A 252 5.87 -5.13 -24.55
N LYS A 253 5.70 -6.41 -24.21
CA LYS A 253 5.03 -7.40 -25.06
C LYS A 253 3.59 -7.67 -24.66
N VAL A 254 3.28 -7.55 -23.37
CA VAL A 254 1.95 -7.75 -22.80
C VAL A 254 1.70 -6.64 -21.80
N LEU A 255 0.49 -6.09 -21.79
CA LEU A 255 0.05 -5.05 -20.84
C LEU A 255 -0.99 -5.61 -19.88
N ILE A 256 -0.83 -5.32 -18.59
CA ILE A 256 -1.86 -5.54 -17.56
C ILE A 256 -2.38 -4.18 -17.10
N ILE A 257 -3.69 -4.03 -17.02
CA ILE A 257 -4.38 -2.88 -16.41
C ILE A 257 -5.11 -3.36 -15.17
N ILE A 258 -4.77 -2.78 -14.02
CA ILE A 258 -5.42 -3.11 -12.75
C ILE A 258 -6.00 -1.88 -12.06
N SER A 259 -7.26 -1.98 -11.65
CA SER A 259 -7.91 -0.94 -10.82
C SER A 259 -9.15 -1.45 -10.08
N LYS A 260 -9.66 -0.64 -9.15
CA LYS A 260 -11.09 -0.70 -8.81
C LYS A 260 -11.90 -0.35 -10.07
N PRO A 261 -13.20 -0.73 -10.13
CA PRO A 261 -14.03 -0.40 -11.30
C PRO A 261 -13.96 1.10 -11.61
N PRO A 262 -13.57 1.49 -12.85
CA PRO A 262 -13.53 2.89 -13.27
C PRO A 262 -14.93 3.53 -13.31
N ALA A 263 -15.01 4.85 -13.24
CA ALA A 263 -16.22 5.58 -13.62
C ALA A 263 -16.64 5.20 -15.06
N LYS A 264 -17.93 5.06 -15.32
CA LYS A 264 -18.44 4.51 -16.58
C LYS A 264 -17.86 5.21 -17.82
N ALA A 265 -17.89 6.55 -17.85
CA ALA A 265 -17.34 7.30 -18.96
C ALA A 265 -15.84 7.12 -19.17
N VAL A 266 -15.08 6.91 -18.08
CA VAL A 266 -13.64 6.62 -18.11
C VAL A 266 -13.40 5.21 -18.62
N ARG A 267 -14.16 4.22 -18.14
CA ARG A 267 -14.14 2.85 -18.64
C ARG A 267 -14.36 2.79 -20.16
N ASP A 268 -15.41 3.46 -20.64
CA ASP A 268 -15.76 3.46 -22.08
C ASP A 268 -14.59 4.02 -22.92
N ARG A 269 -13.90 5.06 -22.45
CA ARG A 269 -12.68 5.58 -23.10
C ARG A 269 -11.52 4.61 -23.07
N ILE A 270 -11.24 4.01 -21.93
CA ILE A 270 -10.17 3.01 -21.79
C ILE A 270 -10.45 1.82 -22.71
N SER A 271 -11.67 1.25 -22.67
CA SER A 271 -12.05 0.12 -23.53
C SER A 271 -11.97 0.48 -25.01
N GLY A 272 -12.42 1.69 -25.40
CA GLY A 272 -12.30 2.17 -26.76
C GLY A 272 -10.83 2.29 -27.22
N ARG A 273 -9.92 2.71 -26.33
CA ARG A 273 -8.49 2.78 -26.65
C ARG A 273 -7.85 1.39 -26.73
N LEU A 274 -8.23 0.47 -25.83
CA LEU A 274 -7.70 -0.88 -25.79
C LEU A 274 -8.16 -1.76 -26.94
N SER A 275 -9.34 -1.55 -27.49
CA SER A 275 -9.82 -2.30 -28.68
C SER A 275 -8.97 -2.08 -29.92
N SER A 276 -8.19 -1.00 -29.98
CA SER A 276 -7.20 -0.73 -31.03
C SER A 276 -5.75 -1.01 -30.65
N PHE A 277 -5.52 -1.50 -29.42
CA PHE A 277 -4.19 -1.77 -28.89
C PHE A 277 -3.53 -2.96 -29.61
N LYS A 278 -2.30 -2.77 -30.07
CA LYS A 278 -1.63 -3.73 -30.96
C LYS A 278 -1.01 -4.94 -30.26
N LYS A 279 -0.88 -4.88 -28.94
CA LYS A 279 -0.28 -5.93 -28.11
C LYS A 279 -1.36 -6.60 -27.28
N PRO A 280 -1.16 -7.85 -26.80
CA PRO A 280 -2.07 -8.45 -25.85
C PRO A 280 -2.24 -7.58 -24.60
N VAL A 281 -3.48 -7.35 -24.18
CA VAL A 281 -3.82 -6.59 -22.98
C VAL A 281 -4.76 -7.38 -22.09
N ILE A 282 -4.51 -7.31 -20.79
CA ILE A 282 -5.31 -7.96 -19.74
C ILE A 282 -5.86 -6.87 -18.84
N THR A 283 -7.16 -6.84 -18.65
CA THR A 283 -7.80 -5.96 -17.67
C THR A 283 -8.23 -6.76 -16.45
N LEU A 284 -7.94 -6.21 -15.28
CA LEU A 284 -8.40 -6.69 -13.98
C LEU A 284 -9.10 -5.54 -13.27
N PHE A 285 -10.42 -5.50 -13.35
CA PHE A 285 -11.24 -4.59 -12.56
C PHE A 285 -11.74 -5.34 -11.32
N LEU A 286 -11.16 -5.02 -10.17
CA LEU A 286 -11.37 -5.74 -8.92
C LEU A 286 -12.87 -5.84 -8.55
N GLY A 287 -13.35 -7.07 -8.39
CA GLY A 287 -14.75 -7.35 -8.06
C GLY A 287 -15.68 -7.53 -9.27
N GLU A 288 -15.17 -7.42 -10.48
CA GLU A 288 -15.97 -7.66 -11.70
C GLU A 288 -15.59 -8.99 -12.36
N LYS A 289 -16.57 -9.84 -12.56
CA LYS A 289 -16.39 -11.10 -13.31
C LYS A 289 -16.27 -10.81 -14.79
N PRO A 290 -15.25 -11.40 -15.47
CA PRO A 290 -15.18 -11.30 -16.91
C PRO A 290 -16.35 -12.02 -17.56
N GLU A 291 -16.98 -11.38 -18.56
CA GLU A 291 -18.07 -11.96 -19.32
C GLU A 291 -17.57 -12.64 -20.62
N TYR A 292 -16.47 -12.12 -21.19
CA TYR A 292 -15.90 -12.63 -22.46
C TYR A 292 -14.45 -12.18 -22.64
N HIS A 293 -13.76 -12.81 -23.57
CA HIS A 293 -12.47 -12.36 -24.10
C HIS A 293 -12.62 -12.03 -25.59
N GLU A 294 -11.93 -11.00 -26.04
CA GLU A 294 -11.78 -10.65 -27.45
C GLU A 294 -10.36 -11.00 -27.93
N GLU A 295 -10.13 -10.97 -29.23
CA GLU A 295 -8.80 -11.17 -29.77
C GLU A 295 -7.83 -10.10 -29.22
N ASN A 296 -6.73 -10.55 -28.59
CA ASN A 296 -5.75 -9.70 -27.89
C ASN A 296 -6.24 -8.90 -26.69
N PHE A 297 -7.51 -9.01 -26.31
CA PHE A 297 -8.07 -8.32 -25.17
C PHE A 297 -8.69 -9.34 -24.19
N TYR A 298 -8.03 -9.49 -23.05
CA TYR A 298 -8.33 -10.47 -22.03
C TYR A 298 -8.85 -9.80 -20.77
N HIS A 299 -9.71 -10.50 -20.05
CA HIS A 299 -10.23 -10.04 -18.77
C HIS A 299 -9.88 -11.08 -17.70
N ALA A 300 -9.32 -10.64 -16.59
CA ALA A 300 -9.03 -11.49 -15.45
C ALA A 300 -9.97 -11.15 -14.27
N TYR A 301 -10.20 -12.13 -13.41
CA TYR A 301 -11.01 -11.99 -12.22
C TYR A 301 -10.17 -11.85 -10.95
N THR A 302 -8.99 -12.47 -10.92
CA THR A 302 -8.05 -12.44 -9.81
C THR A 302 -6.67 -11.96 -10.23
N LEU A 303 -5.87 -11.52 -9.25
CA LEU A 303 -4.49 -11.13 -9.45
C LEU A 303 -3.64 -12.29 -9.98
N ASP A 304 -3.82 -13.51 -9.44
CA ASP A 304 -3.14 -14.71 -9.91
C ASP A 304 -3.50 -15.03 -11.36
N GLU A 305 -4.77 -14.94 -11.73
CA GLU A 305 -5.22 -15.16 -13.10
C GLU A 305 -4.60 -14.14 -14.06
N ALA A 306 -4.61 -12.85 -13.72
CA ALA A 306 -4.01 -11.80 -14.56
C ALA A 306 -2.52 -12.03 -14.78
N ALA A 307 -1.78 -12.38 -13.73
CA ALA A 307 -0.35 -12.65 -13.82
C ALA A 307 -0.04 -13.89 -14.68
N ARG A 308 -0.78 -15.00 -14.48
CA ARG A 308 -0.62 -16.24 -15.27
C ARG A 308 -0.96 -16.04 -16.74
N LEU A 309 -2.04 -15.31 -17.03
CA LEU A 309 -2.39 -14.92 -18.39
C LEU A 309 -1.25 -14.16 -19.05
N ALA A 310 -0.70 -13.14 -18.37
CA ALA A 310 0.39 -12.35 -18.91
C ALA A 310 1.64 -13.19 -19.21
N VAL A 311 2.03 -14.07 -18.27
CA VAL A 311 3.17 -14.97 -18.45
C VAL A 311 2.95 -15.94 -19.61
N SER A 312 1.75 -16.54 -19.70
CA SER A 312 1.41 -17.45 -20.80
C SER A 312 1.44 -16.76 -22.17
N LEU A 313 0.95 -15.51 -22.23
CA LEU A 313 0.97 -14.71 -23.47
C LEU A 313 2.38 -14.32 -23.88
N VAL A 314 3.25 -13.94 -22.93
CA VAL A 314 4.67 -13.66 -23.22
C VAL A 314 5.38 -14.89 -23.79
N ARG A 315 5.09 -16.09 -23.26
CA ARG A 315 5.70 -17.36 -23.66
C ARG A 315 5.06 -18.01 -24.88
N ASN A 316 3.96 -17.46 -25.39
CA ASN A 316 3.11 -18.10 -26.41
C ASN A 316 2.66 -19.52 -26.00
N GLU A 317 2.39 -19.73 -24.72
CA GLU A 317 1.89 -20.97 -24.16
C GLU A 317 0.36 -20.98 -24.16
N LYS A 318 -0.23 -22.20 -24.12
CA LYS A 318 -1.67 -22.30 -23.87
C LYS A 318 -1.99 -21.73 -22.50
N ILE A 319 -2.98 -20.86 -22.45
CA ILE A 319 -3.53 -20.34 -21.21
C ILE A 319 -3.94 -21.53 -20.32
N GLN A 320 -3.28 -21.68 -19.20
CA GLN A 320 -3.59 -22.71 -18.21
C GLN A 320 -4.54 -22.11 -17.17
N GLU A 321 -5.69 -22.72 -17.02
CA GLU A 321 -6.52 -22.45 -15.84
C GLU A 321 -5.71 -22.72 -14.58
N ALA A 322 -5.79 -21.81 -13.61
CA ALA A 322 -5.14 -22.00 -12.33
C ALA A 322 -5.66 -23.28 -11.67
N LYS A 323 -4.89 -24.36 -11.77
CA LYS A 323 -5.15 -25.53 -10.94
C LYS A 323 -4.65 -25.21 -9.56
N VAL A 324 -5.55 -24.75 -8.71
CA VAL A 324 -5.27 -24.68 -7.27
C VAL A 324 -5.18 -26.11 -6.78
N PRO A 325 -4.01 -26.62 -6.39
CA PRO A 325 -3.91 -27.92 -5.75
C PRO A 325 -4.45 -27.77 -4.33
N VAL A 326 -5.78 -27.80 -4.20
CA VAL A 326 -6.39 -27.76 -2.87
C VAL A 326 -6.45 -29.18 -2.35
N SER A 327 -5.47 -29.58 -1.57
CA SER A 327 -5.66 -30.63 -0.59
C SER A 327 -6.46 -30.02 0.58
N VAL A 328 -7.78 -29.98 0.43
CA VAL A 328 -8.65 -29.60 1.56
C VAL A 328 -8.75 -30.84 2.45
N GLY A 329 -8.11 -30.82 3.61
CA GLY A 329 -8.41 -31.80 4.65
C GLY A 329 -9.82 -31.55 5.20
N ASP A 330 -10.44 -32.58 5.76
CA ASP A 330 -11.73 -32.47 6.46
C ASP A 330 -11.50 -31.75 7.81
N TYR A 331 -11.40 -30.44 7.76
CA TYR A 331 -11.15 -29.60 8.96
C TYR A 331 -12.40 -29.43 9.82
N PHE A 332 -13.60 -29.49 9.21
CA PHE A 332 -14.87 -29.29 9.87
C PHE A 332 -15.86 -30.39 9.51
N LYS A 333 -16.81 -30.69 10.43
CA LYS A 333 -17.93 -31.56 10.13
C LYS A 333 -18.92 -30.83 9.22
N ALA A 334 -19.55 -31.54 8.30
CA ALA A 334 -20.48 -30.96 7.33
C ALA A 334 -21.69 -30.21 7.94
N GLU A 335 -22.01 -30.52 9.21
CA GLU A 335 -23.13 -29.92 9.95
C GLU A 335 -22.72 -28.68 10.75
N GLU A 336 -21.44 -28.31 10.78
CA GLU A 336 -20.96 -27.16 11.54
C GLU A 336 -21.09 -25.86 10.73
N GLU A 337 -21.93 -24.93 11.20
CA GLU A 337 -21.95 -23.57 10.69
C GLU A 337 -20.72 -22.82 11.16
N LYS A 338 -19.73 -22.65 10.29
CA LYS A 338 -18.49 -21.94 10.56
C LYS A 338 -18.37 -20.67 9.73
N THR A 339 -17.78 -19.64 10.36
CA THR A 339 -17.58 -18.34 9.73
C THR A 339 -16.11 -18.07 9.47
N ILE A 340 -15.84 -17.22 8.49
CA ILE A 340 -14.52 -16.74 8.12
C ILE A 340 -14.34 -15.32 8.67
N LYS A 341 -13.24 -15.09 9.38
CA LYS A 341 -12.81 -13.80 9.87
C LYS A 341 -11.49 -13.46 9.19
N ALA A 342 -11.48 -12.45 8.33
CA ALA A 342 -10.31 -12.10 7.54
C ALA A 342 -9.83 -10.69 7.87
N TYR A 343 -8.51 -10.52 8.09
CA TYR A 343 -7.87 -9.29 8.54
C TYR A 343 -6.65 -8.97 7.67
N TYR A 344 -6.81 -8.04 6.75
CA TYR A 344 -5.78 -7.65 5.80
C TYR A 344 -5.19 -6.27 6.11
N SER A 345 -3.95 -6.04 5.68
CA SER A 345 -3.27 -4.74 5.78
C SER A 345 -3.43 -3.88 4.53
N GLY A 346 -4.41 -4.15 3.68
CA GLY A 346 -4.64 -3.34 2.49
C GLY A 346 -5.85 -3.78 1.68
N GLY A 347 -6.54 -2.78 1.12
CA GLY A 347 -7.85 -2.93 0.48
C GLY A 347 -7.89 -3.82 -0.75
N THR A 348 -6.77 -4.00 -1.47
CA THR A 348 -6.76 -4.82 -2.70
C THR A 348 -6.94 -6.30 -2.39
N LEU A 349 -6.12 -6.88 -1.51
CA LEU A 349 -6.27 -8.28 -1.11
C LEU A 349 -7.51 -8.50 -0.27
N ALA A 350 -7.85 -7.56 0.62
CA ALA A 350 -9.11 -7.61 1.35
C ALA A 350 -10.31 -7.66 0.40
N GLY A 351 -10.30 -6.83 -0.65
CA GLY A 351 -11.35 -6.81 -1.68
C GLY A 351 -11.41 -8.11 -2.48
N GLU A 352 -10.27 -8.65 -2.91
CA GLU A 352 -10.21 -9.93 -3.62
C GLU A 352 -10.68 -11.09 -2.74
N ALA A 353 -10.24 -11.15 -1.48
CA ALA A 353 -10.69 -12.16 -0.53
C ALA A 353 -12.20 -12.06 -0.28
N ALA A 354 -12.73 -10.85 -0.11
CA ALA A 354 -14.17 -10.63 0.06
C ALA A 354 -14.98 -11.12 -1.13
N MET A 355 -14.50 -10.84 -2.34
CA MET A 355 -15.10 -11.28 -3.59
C MET A 355 -15.12 -12.81 -3.70
N LEU A 356 -13.97 -13.45 -3.48
CA LEU A 356 -13.84 -14.91 -3.57
C LEU A 356 -14.69 -15.64 -2.50
N ILE A 357 -14.70 -15.14 -1.26
CA ILE A 357 -15.53 -15.70 -0.17
C ILE A 357 -17.02 -15.55 -0.52
N LYS A 358 -17.42 -14.35 -0.97
CA LYS A 358 -18.80 -14.10 -1.41
C LYS A 358 -19.25 -15.10 -2.46
N ASP A 359 -18.42 -15.29 -3.49
CA ASP A 359 -18.77 -16.17 -4.62
C ASP A 359 -18.78 -17.64 -4.22
N ALA A 360 -17.78 -18.08 -3.46
CA ALA A 360 -17.67 -19.48 -3.03
C ALA A 360 -18.81 -19.91 -2.10
N LEU A 361 -19.36 -18.97 -1.31
CA LEU A 361 -20.40 -19.22 -0.35
C LEU A 361 -21.79 -18.70 -0.79
N ASP A 362 -21.91 -18.14 -2.00
CA ASP A 362 -23.14 -17.52 -2.54
C ASP A 362 -23.77 -16.50 -1.57
N LEU A 363 -22.90 -15.64 -0.97
CA LEU A 363 -23.34 -14.68 0.05
C LEU A 363 -24.06 -13.48 -0.57
N LYS A 364 -25.17 -13.09 0.04
CA LYS A 364 -25.84 -11.82 -0.28
C LYS A 364 -25.22 -10.68 0.51
N ILE A 365 -24.73 -9.66 -0.19
CA ILE A 365 -24.17 -8.48 0.43
C ILE A 365 -25.29 -7.50 0.79
N PRO A 366 -25.35 -7.00 2.03
CA PRO A 366 -26.24 -5.89 2.39
C PRO A 366 -25.88 -4.63 1.57
N PRO A 367 -26.86 -3.78 1.24
CA PRO A 367 -26.60 -2.56 0.47
C PRO A 367 -25.77 -1.52 1.25
N GLU A 368 -25.76 -1.60 2.58
CA GLU A 368 -24.97 -0.70 3.43
C GLU A 368 -23.56 -1.25 3.61
N LYS A 369 -22.56 -0.49 3.19
CA LYS A 369 -21.16 -0.77 3.49
C LYS A 369 -20.82 -0.32 4.90
N ALA A 370 -20.35 -1.24 5.73
CA ALA A 370 -19.72 -0.87 7.00
C ALA A 370 -18.30 -0.37 6.72
N GLU A 371 -17.93 0.75 7.31
CA GLU A 371 -16.63 1.39 7.15
C GLU A 371 -15.51 0.44 7.60
N GLY A 372 -14.44 0.33 6.81
CA GLY A 372 -13.33 -0.61 7.04
C GLY A 372 -13.64 -2.08 6.70
N PHE A 373 -14.90 -2.43 6.37
CA PHE A 373 -15.27 -3.79 6.00
C PHE A 373 -15.43 -3.95 4.48
N MET A 374 -14.72 -4.91 3.90
CA MET A 374 -14.90 -5.34 2.51
C MET A 374 -16.04 -6.36 2.38
N LEU A 375 -16.27 -7.15 3.43
CA LEU A 375 -17.40 -8.08 3.57
C LEU A 375 -17.88 -8.12 5.01
N LYS A 376 -19.19 -8.05 5.23
CA LYS A 376 -19.81 -8.25 6.54
C LYS A 376 -21.22 -8.82 6.35
N THR A 377 -21.34 -10.14 6.35
CA THR A 377 -22.63 -10.81 6.16
C THR A 377 -22.59 -12.26 6.66
N GLY A 378 -23.68 -12.78 7.18
CA GLY A 378 -23.79 -14.18 7.62
C GLY A 378 -22.73 -14.60 8.66
N GLY A 379 -22.24 -13.66 9.48
CA GLY A 379 -21.14 -13.92 10.40
C GLY A 379 -19.74 -13.88 9.76
N HIS A 380 -19.64 -13.91 8.44
CA HIS A 380 -18.37 -13.74 7.72
C HIS A 380 -17.96 -12.26 7.69
N ILE A 381 -16.68 -11.98 7.92
CA ILE A 381 -16.11 -10.64 7.81
C ILE A 381 -14.80 -10.67 7.04
N VAL A 382 -14.58 -9.63 6.24
CA VAL A 382 -13.27 -9.28 5.67
C VAL A 382 -13.01 -7.81 5.96
N VAL A 383 -11.94 -7.53 6.66
CA VAL A 383 -11.59 -6.20 7.14
C VAL A 383 -10.30 -5.73 6.47
N ASP A 384 -10.31 -4.51 5.97
CA ASP A 384 -9.11 -3.79 5.58
C ASP A 384 -8.63 -2.96 6.78
N LEU A 385 -7.64 -3.48 7.50
CA LEU A 385 -7.04 -2.79 8.64
C LEU A 385 -6.13 -1.62 8.21
N GLY A 386 -5.83 -1.50 6.91
CA GLY A 386 -5.14 -0.36 6.33
C GLY A 386 -6.04 0.82 5.99
N ASP A 387 -7.36 0.68 6.17
CA ASP A 387 -8.32 1.77 6.00
C ASP A 387 -8.10 2.89 7.01
N ASP A 388 -8.41 4.12 6.62
CA ASP A 388 -8.24 5.33 7.44
C ASP A 388 -8.92 5.20 8.82
N VAL A 389 -10.03 4.48 8.90
CA VAL A 389 -10.77 4.27 10.15
C VAL A 389 -9.92 3.55 11.21
N TYR A 390 -8.94 2.75 10.80
CA TYR A 390 -8.05 2.02 11.70
C TYR A 390 -6.67 2.67 11.85
N THR A 391 -6.24 3.46 10.86
CA THR A 391 -4.88 4.01 10.77
C THR A 391 -4.76 5.46 11.23
N GLN A 392 -5.88 6.16 11.45
CA GLN A 392 -5.84 7.52 12.00
C GLN A 392 -5.20 7.55 13.39
N GLY A 393 -4.03 8.17 13.49
CA GLY A 393 -3.28 8.29 14.73
C GLY A 393 -2.65 7.01 15.26
N LYS A 394 -2.64 5.96 14.45
CA LYS A 394 -2.02 4.66 14.76
C LYS A 394 -1.09 4.24 13.61
N PRO A 395 -0.05 3.46 13.90
CA PRO A 395 0.79 2.90 12.86
C PRO A 395 -0.04 2.03 11.91
N HIS A 396 0.37 2.02 10.63
CA HIS A 396 -0.24 1.15 9.65
C HIS A 396 -0.03 -0.33 10.02
N PRO A 397 -1.00 -1.24 9.80
CA PRO A 397 -0.92 -2.66 10.18
C PRO A 397 0.21 -3.45 9.49
N MET A 398 0.85 -2.90 8.47
CA MET A 398 2.08 -3.44 7.90
C MET A 398 3.31 -3.19 8.78
N ILE A 399 3.27 -2.18 9.66
CA ILE A 399 4.36 -1.79 10.57
C ILE A 399 4.12 -2.34 11.98
N ASP A 400 2.85 -2.25 12.44
CA ASP A 400 2.46 -2.62 13.81
C ASP A 400 1.38 -3.72 13.78
N PRO A 401 1.65 -4.90 14.35
CA PRO A 401 0.71 -6.01 14.40
C PRO A 401 -0.41 -5.86 15.43
N GLU A 402 -0.36 -4.90 16.35
CA GLU A 402 -1.25 -4.83 17.51
C GLU A 402 -2.73 -4.87 17.13
N LYS A 403 -3.17 -4.05 16.19
CA LYS A 403 -4.59 -4.02 15.80
C LYS A 403 -5.06 -5.35 15.20
N ARG A 404 -4.19 -6.03 14.44
CA ARG A 404 -4.49 -7.36 13.91
C ARG A 404 -4.59 -8.41 15.01
N ILE A 405 -3.66 -8.37 15.98
CA ILE A 405 -3.68 -9.23 17.17
C ILE A 405 -4.97 -9.05 17.96
N GLU A 406 -5.37 -7.80 18.20
CA GLU A 406 -6.63 -7.46 18.87
C GLU A 406 -7.83 -8.09 18.15
N CYS A 407 -7.94 -7.87 16.83
CA CYS A 407 -9.03 -8.42 16.02
C CYS A 407 -9.04 -9.96 16.02
N MET A 408 -7.88 -10.62 15.97
CA MET A 408 -7.79 -12.08 16.05
C MET A 408 -8.25 -12.60 17.42
N LYS A 409 -7.91 -11.90 18.52
CA LYS A 409 -8.36 -12.24 19.88
C LYS A 409 -9.85 -12.08 20.02
N GLU A 410 -10.45 -11.02 19.46
CA GLU A 410 -11.90 -10.84 19.43
C GLU A 410 -12.59 -11.94 18.61
N ALA A 411 -12.00 -12.34 17.48
CA ALA A 411 -12.58 -13.37 16.61
C ALA A 411 -12.70 -14.73 17.28
N ILE A 412 -11.76 -15.07 18.18
CA ILE A 412 -11.78 -16.37 18.87
C ILE A 412 -12.95 -16.47 19.86
N ASP A 413 -13.44 -15.36 20.37
CA ASP A 413 -14.56 -15.31 21.31
C ASP A 413 -15.91 -15.59 20.64
N ASP A 414 -15.99 -15.46 19.31
CA ASP A 414 -17.14 -15.89 18.52
C ASP A 414 -17.09 -17.43 18.32
N PRO A 415 -18.02 -18.19 18.88
CA PRO A 415 -18.01 -19.65 18.78
C PRO A 415 -18.22 -20.17 17.35
N THR A 416 -18.72 -19.34 16.45
CA THR A 416 -18.92 -19.70 15.04
C THR A 416 -17.63 -19.56 14.22
N THR A 417 -16.60 -18.90 14.74
CA THR A 417 -15.33 -18.73 14.01
C THR A 417 -14.68 -20.08 13.72
N GLY A 418 -14.51 -20.39 12.45
CA GLY A 418 -13.85 -21.60 11.97
C GLY A 418 -12.55 -21.31 11.24
N VAL A 419 -12.46 -20.17 10.55
CA VAL A 419 -11.28 -19.77 9.79
C VAL A 419 -10.88 -18.34 10.14
N ILE A 420 -9.59 -18.14 10.44
CA ILE A 420 -8.97 -16.83 10.55
C ILE A 420 -7.98 -16.68 9.40
N LEU A 421 -8.22 -15.71 8.52
CA LEU A 421 -7.45 -15.44 7.33
C LEU A 421 -6.75 -14.09 7.48
N PHE A 422 -5.45 -14.00 7.14
CA PHE A 422 -4.69 -12.76 7.26
C PHE A 422 -3.50 -12.70 6.30
N ASP A 423 -2.99 -11.50 6.04
CA ASP A 423 -1.76 -11.30 5.27
C ASP A 423 -0.54 -11.07 6.17
N VAL A 424 0.63 -11.41 5.65
CA VAL A 424 1.93 -11.11 6.24
C VAL A 424 2.71 -10.27 5.23
N MET A 425 2.91 -8.99 5.57
CA MET A 425 3.69 -8.06 4.75
C MET A 425 5.18 -8.22 5.04
N LEU A 426 5.96 -8.41 3.99
CA LEU A 426 7.42 -8.58 4.07
C LEU A 426 8.11 -7.52 3.20
N GLY A 427 9.14 -6.87 3.71
CA GLY A 427 9.99 -5.97 2.95
C GLY A 427 10.34 -4.67 3.64
N TYR A 428 11.05 -3.80 2.93
CA TYR A 428 11.47 -2.50 3.46
C TYR A 428 10.27 -1.63 3.80
N GLY A 429 10.30 -0.99 4.98
CA GLY A 429 9.20 -0.16 5.48
C GLY A 429 8.06 -0.93 6.15
N SER A 430 8.06 -2.27 6.13
CA SER A 430 7.19 -3.10 6.94
C SER A 430 7.87 -3.52 8.25
N HIS A 431 7.14 -4.21 9.12
CA HIS A 431 7.68 -4.81 10.33
C HIS A 431 8.82 -5.78 9.99
N GLU A 432 9.93 -5.74 10.74
CA GLU A 432 11.12 -6.55 10.46
C GLU A 432 10.83 -8.06 10.48
N ASP A 433 9.96 -8.50 11.38
CA ASP A 433 9.50 -9.88 11.52
C ASP A 433 8.01 -9.94 11.86
N MET A 434 7.15 -9.61 10.91
CA MET A 434 5.69 -9.64 11.09
C MET A 434 5.20 -11.06 11.42
N ALA A 435 5.77 -12.08 10.80
CA ALA A 435 5.40 -13.47 11.06
C ALA A 435 5.73 -13.85 12.51
N GLY A 436 6.96 -13.56 12.97
CA GLY A 436 7.37 -13.82 14.35
C GLY A 436 6.52 -13.07 15.38
N ALA A 437 6.07 -11.85 15.06
CA ALA A 437 5.18 -11.08 15.92
C ALA A 437 3.77 -11.69 16.04
N LEU A 438 3.25 -12.31 14.97
CA LEU A 438 1.90 -12.91 14.95
C LEU A 438 1.84 -14.35 15.47
N ILE A 439 2.91 -15.16 15.26
CA ILE A 439 2.97 -16.58 15.64
C ILE A 439 2.58 -16.83 17.11
N PRO A 440 3.09 -16.11 18.13
CA PRO A 440 2.71 -16.35 19.52
C PRO A 440 1.19 -16.25 19.74
N THR A 441 0.55 -15.23 19.12
CA THR A 441 -0.90 -15.06 19.19
C THR A 441 -1.63 -16.20 18.50
N VAL A 442 -1.21 -16.61 17.31
CA VAL A 442 -1.83 -17.73 16.57
C VAL A 442 -1.77 -19.01 17.39
N LEU A 443 -0.62 -19.31 18.03
CA LEU A 443 -0.45 -20.49 18.89
C LEU A 443 -1.35 -20.41 20.15
N GLU A 444 -1.38 -19.27 20.83
CA GLU A 444 -2.26 -19.02 21.99
C GLU A 444 -3.73 -19.26 21.63
N LEU A 445 -4.18 -18.69 20.52
CA LEU A 445 -5.58 -18.78 20.08
C LEU A 445 -5.94 -20.21 19.66
N LYS A 446 -5.02 -20.91 19.00
CA LYS A 446 -5.19 -22.32 18.64
C LYS A 446 -5.33 -23.20 19.88
N GLU A 447 -4.46 -23.04 20.87
CA GLU A 447 -4.53 -23.77 22.13
C GLU A 447 -5.82 -23.47 22.89
N LYS A 448 -6.28 -22.20 22.90
CA LYS A 448 -7.56 -21.80 23.50
C LYS A 448 -8.73 -22.54 22.84
N ALA A 449 -8.78 -22.53 21.51
CA ALA A 449 -9.84 -23.20 20.75
C ALA A 449 -9.85 -24.72 21.02
N GLU A 450 -8.68 -25.36 21.01
CA GLU A 450 -8.55 -26.80 21.31
C GLU A 450 -9.05 -27.15 22.71
N LYS A 451 -8.74 -26.34 23.73
CA LYS A 451 -9.24 -26.51 25.11
C LYS A 451 -10.77 -26.40 25.19
N GLU A 452 -11.37 -25.61 24.32
CA GLU A 452 -12.82 -25.46 24.19
C GLU A 452 -13.48 -26.53 23.29
N GLY A 453 -12.69 -27.49 22.78
CA GLY A 453 -13.16 -28.53 21.86
C GLY A 453 -13.50 -28.01 20.47
N ARG A 454 -12.99 -26.83 20.08
CA ARG A 454 -13.19 -26.20 18.77
C ARG A 454 -11.98 -26.42 17.88
N ASN A 455 -12.21 -26.54 16.59
CA ASN A 455 -11.17 -26.50 15.58
C ASN A 455 -11.22 -25.15 14.84
N ILE A 456 -10.08 -24.47 14.77
CA ILE A 456 -9.94 -23.21 14.01
C ILE A 456 -8.74 -23.35 13.08
N VAL A 457 -8.97 -23.01 11.81
CA VAL A 457 -7.93 -23.00 10.77
C VAL A 457 -7.41 -21.59 10.59
N PHE A 458 -6.09 -21.43 10.77
CA PHE A 458 -5.40 -20.19 10.47
C PHE A 458 -4.78 -20.28 9.07
N VAL A 459 -5.09 -19.32 8.22
CA VAL A 459 -4.55 -19.23 6.86
C VAL A 459 -3.87 -17.89 6.70
N SER A 460 -2.59 -17.90 6.34
CA SER A 460 -1.85 -16.68 6.04
C SER A 460 -1.43 -16.63 4.59
N THR A 461 -1.45 -15.44 4.01
CA THR A 461 -0.85 -15.15 2.72
C THR A 461 0.40 -14.30 2.95
N ASP A 462 1.55 -14.72 2.45
CA ASP A 462 2.77 -13.92 2.51
C ASP A 462 2.89 -13.03 1.27
N ARG A 463 3.33 -11.80 1.50
CA ARG A 463 3.66 -10.85 0.43
C ARG A 463 5.15 -10.55 0.52
N LYS A 464 5.93 -11.10 -0.38
CA LYS A 464 7.35 -10.80 -0.47
C LYS A 464 7.53 -9.50 -1.26
N SER A 465 7.99 -8.45 -0.60
CA SER A 465 8.28 -7.17 -1.24
C SER A 465 9.70 -7.07 -1.83
N THR A 466 10.62 -7.99 -1.47
CA THR A 466 11.99 -8.02 -2.01
C THR A 466 12.58 -9.43 -2.04
N ARG A 467 13.50 -9.69 -3.00
CA ARG A 467 14.29 -10.94 -3.06
C ARG A 467 15.21 -11.16 -1.85
N LEU A 468 15.53 -10.11 -1.09
CA LEU A 468 16.45 -10.17 0.04
C LEU A 468 15.87 -10.94 1.24
N ASN A 469 14.55 -11.15 1.30
CA ASN A 469 13.89 -11.89 2.37
C ASN A 469 13.63 -13.37 2.04
N SER A 470 14.22 -13.91 0.95
CA SER A 470 14.05 -15.31 0.57
C SER A 470 14.83 -16.34 1.45
N SER A 471 15.51 -15.88 2.49
CA SER A 471 16.25 -16.73 3.43
C SER A 471 15.40 -17.28 4.59
N HIS A 472 14.11 -17.02 4.62
CA HIS A 472 13.17 -17.51 5.63
C HIS A 472 12.09 -18.41 5.02
N GLU A 473 12.54 -19.37 4.18
CA GLU A 473 11.69 -20.50 3.79
C GLU A 473 11.57 -21.51 4.93
#